data_27fcf56f317f16fe8a4fc12584a47404
#
_entry.id   27fcf56f317f16fe8a4fc12584a47404
#
_cell.length_a   1.000
_cell.length_b   1.000
_cell.length_c   1.000
_cell.angle_alpha   90.00
_cell.angle_beta   90.00
_cell.angle_gamma   90.00
#
_symmetry.space_group_name_H-M   'P 1'
#
loop_
_entity.id
_entity.type
_entity.pdbx_description
1 polymer ?
#
loop_
_entity_poly.entity_id
_entity_poly.type
_entity_poly.pdbx_seq_one_letter_code
_entity_poly.pdbx_strand_id
1 'polypeptide(L)'
;MSALRLSAEGWTVSRKQVQRIRRREGLKVCPKPKKIPRQGVSTGLPTQARYQNHVWSWDFLFDRTENGGTLKMMTLLDQYSRQSLAIQGERQITADQVLVVLWQAMATYGIPGYIRSDNGPEFIALKVQQWLRDNHIKTIYIDPGSPWQNGYIESFHSRFRDQCLAREVLLNLREARVVIEDWRQHYNRERPHSKLGYLSPKAFINNQKLTPQVG
;
A
#
# COMPACT_ATOMS: atom_id res chain seq x y z
N MET A 1 12.46 13.32 -5.24
CA MET A 1 13.67 12.52 -5.55
C MET A 1 14.54 12.37 -4.32
N SER A 2 15.17 11.22 -4.09
CA SER A 2 16.15 11.02 -3.04
C SER A 2 17.57 11.05 -3.60
N ALA A 3 18.60 11.33 -2.78
CA ALA A 3 19.99 11.30 -3.21
C ALA A 3 20.39 9.93 -3.78
N LEU A 4 19.83 8.85 -3.24
CA LEU A 4 20.09 7.48 -3.72
C LEU A 4 19.56 7.25 -5.14
N ARG A 5 18.38 7.79 -5.49
CA ARG A 5 17.84 7.66 -6.84
C ARG A 5 18.70 8.45 -7.84
N LEU A 6 19.11 9.66 -7.50
CA LEU A 6 20.01 10.45 -8.34
C LEU A 6 21.37 9.77 -8.53
N SER A 7 21.92 9.15 -7.49
CA SER A 7 23.15 8.37 -7.59
C SER A 7 22.99 7.14 -8.51
N ALA A 8 21.86 6.45 -8.45
CA ALA A 8 21.55 5.32 -9.34
C ALA A 8 21.39 5.75 -10.82
N GLU A 9 21.00 7.02 -11.06
CA GLU A 9 20.92 7.65 -12.37
C GLU A 9 22.27 8.26 -12.84
N GLY A 10 23.37 8.00 -12.10
CA GLY A 10 24.72 8.45 -12.43
C GLY A 10 25.09 9.87 -11.95
N TRP A 11 24.22 10.54 -11.18
CA TRP A 11 24.51 11.87 -10.65
C TRP A 11 25.38 11.81 -9.39
N THR A 12 26.52 12.47 -9.40
CA THR A 12 27.39 12.61 -8.21
C THR A 12 26.87 13.73 -7.31
N VAL A 13 25.90 13.40 -6.43
CA VAL A 13 25.28 14.36 -5.52
C VAL A 13 25.26 13.85 -4.08
N SER A 14 25.65 14.72 -3.14
CA SER A 14 25.60 14.38 -1.73
C SER A 14 24.18 14.55 -1.16
N ARG A 15 23.86 13.78 -0.11
CA ARG A 15 22.59 13.93 0.63
C ARG A 15 22.37 15.38 1.08
N LYS A 16 23.43 16.08 1.54
CA LYS A 16 23.35 17.49 1.98
C LYS A 16 22.97 18.43 0.83
N GLN A 17 23.54 18.23 -0.36
CA GLN A 17 23.20 19.02 -1.54
C GLN A 17 21.73 18.86 -1.94
N VAL A 18 21.23 17.62 -2.00
CA VAL A 18 19.83 17.35 -2.30
C VAL A 18 18.90 17.99 -1.26
N GLN A 19 19.25 17.91 0.03
CA GLN A 19 18.45 18.55 1.09
C GLN A 19 18.46 20.08 0.97
N ARG A 20 19.59 20.70 0.62
CA ARG A 20 19.71 22.16 0.44
C ARG A 20 18.84 22.63 -0.72
N ILE A 21 18.93 21.94 -1.88
CA ILE A 21 18.10 22.24 -3.06
C ILE A 21 16.61 22.11 -2.70
N ARG A 22 16.19 21.00 -2.08
CA ARG A 22 14.80 20.80 -1.68
C ARG A 22 14.26 21.89 -0.75
N ARG A 23 15.11 22.40 0.17
CA ARG A 23 14.72 23.52 1.05
C ARG A 23 14.54 24.82 0.25
N ARG A 24 15.45 25.10 -0.69
CA ARG A 24 15.39 26.29 -1.53
C ARG A 24 14.17 26.29 -2.43
N GLU A 25 13.87 25.17 -3.04
CA GLU A 25 12.72 24.98 -3.96
C GLU A 25 11.38 24.71 -3.22
N GLY A 26 11.31 24.90 -1.91
CA GLY A 26 10.08 24.69 -1.14
C GLY A 26 9.59 23.23 -1.05
N LEU A 27 10.36 22.28 -1.56
CA LEU A 27 10.01 20.84 -1.59
C LEU A 27 10.20 20.18 -0.22
N LYS A 28 9.62 20.76 0.83
CA LYS A 28 9.68 20.21 2.18
C LYS A 28 8.70 19.04 2.31
N VAL A 29 9.18 17.92 2.84
CA VAL A 29 8.27 16.88 3.37
C VAL A 29 7.75 17.36 4.70
N CYS A 30 6.45 17.35 4.90
CA CYS A 30 5.86 17.69 6.21
C CYS A 30 6.49 16.82 7.31
N PRO A 31 6.85 17.42 8.46
CA PRO A 31 7.36 16.63 9.59
C PRO A 31 6.31 15.59 9.99
N LYS A 32 6.76 14.36 10.20
CA LYS A 32 5.86 13.32 10.70
C LYS A 32 5.42 13.69 12.12
N PRO A 33 4.13 13.54 12.44
CA PRO A 33 3.67 13.73 13.81
C PRO A 33 4.46 12.81 14.76
N LYS A 34 4.71 13.28 15.99
CA LYS A 34 5.40 12.48 17.02
C LYS A 34 4.61 11.19 17.27
N LYS A 35 5.31 10.06 17.29
CA LYS A 35 4.70 8.77 17.61
C LYS A 35 4.21 8.79 19.06
N ILE A 36 2.92 8.56 19.26
CA ILE A 36 2.34 8.31 20.57
C ILE A 36 2.82 6.92 21.04
N PRO A 37 3.31 6.74 22.28
CA PRO A 37 3.67 5.44 22.81
C PRO A 37 2.47 4.49 22.78
N ARG A 38 2.70 3.24 22.36
CA ARG A 38 1.66 2.22 22.29
C ARG A 38 1.35 1.72 23.70
N GLN A 39 0.06 1.76 24.09
CA GLN A 39 -0.47 1.05 25.24
C GLN A 39 -1.54 0.08 24.72
N GLY A 40 -1.41 -1.22 24.97
CA GLY A 40 -2.39 -2.21 24.60
C GLY A 40 -1.94 -3.62 24.95
N VAL A 41 -2.92 -4.50 25.22
CA VAL A 41 -2.71 -5.91 25.51
C VAL A 41 -2.49 -6.67 24.18
N SER A 42 -1.56 -7.63 24.15
CA SER A 42 -1.32 -8.46 22.96
C SER A 42 -2.54 -9.36 22.69
N THR A 43 -3.10 -9.26 21.50
CA THR A 43 -4.24 -10.10 21.05
C THR A 43 -3.82 -11.47 20.53
N GLY A 44 -2.51 -11.81 20.53
CA GLY A 44 -1.97 -13.03 19.91
C GLY A 44 -1.99 -13.03 18.38
N LEU A 45 -2.56 -12.01 17.75
CA LEU A 45 -2.57 -11.86 16.29
C LEU A 45 -1.25 -11.28 15.77
N PRO A 46 -0.82 -11.62 14.53
CA PRO A 46 0.43 -11.14 13.99
C PRO A 46 0.44 -9.61 13.87
N THR A 47 1.28 -8.96 14.66
CA THR A 47 1.51 -7.51 14.59
C THR A 47 2.37 -7.12 13.40
N GLN A 48 3.18 -8.04 12.89
CA GLN A 48 4.08 -7.84 11.76
C GLN A 48 4.10 -9.07 10.85
N ALA A 49 4.06 -8.83 9.53
CA ALA A 49 4.23 -9.90 8.54
C ALA A 49 5.67 -10.44 8.56
N ARG A 50 5.83 -11.76 8.49
CA ARG A 50 7.12 -12.46 8.57
C ARG A 50 7.61 -12.98 7.23
N TYR A 51 6.71 -13.23 6.26
CA TYR A 51 7.00 -13.73 4.92
C TYR A 51 5.96 -13.18 3.93
N GLN A 52 6.20 -13.33 2.65
CA GLN A 52 5.27 -12.93 1.59
C GLN A 52 3.93 -13.66 1.73
N ASN A 53 2.83 -12.97 1.54
CA ASN A 53 1.45 -13.46 1.75
C ASN A 53 1.13 -13.87 3.20
N HIS A 54 1.93 -13.47 4.19
CA HIS A 54 1.55 -13.69 5.58
C HIS A 54 0.36 -12.81 5.98
N VAL A 55 0.47 -11.50 5.76
CA VAL A 55 -0.59 -10.54 6.08
C VAL A 55 -0.76 -9.57 4.92
N TRP A 56 -1.95 -9.51 4.36
CA TRP A 56 -2.35 -8.45 3.46
C TRP A 56 -3.09 -7.36 4.22
N SER A 57 -2.89 -6.10 3.87
CA SER A 57 -3.70 -4.98 4.30
C SER A 57 -4.54 -4.48 3.16
N TRP A 58 -5.80 -4.20 3.42
CA TRP A 58 -6.64 -3.48 2.49
C TRP A 58 -7.27 -2.26 3.15
N ASP A 59 -7.65 -1.28 2.35
CA ASP A 59 -8.33 -0.07 2.82
C ASP A 59 -8.92 0.70 1.63
N PHE A 60 -9.83 1.63 1.93
CA PHE A 60 -10.40 2.51 0.93
C PHE A 60 -9.77 3.90 0.99
N LEU A 61 -9.57 4.45 -0.20
CA LEU A 61 -9.16 5.83 -0.41
C LEU A 61 -10.18 6.53 -1.28
N PHE A 62 -10.43 7.81 -0.98
CA PHE A 62 -11.39 8.61 -1.73
C PHE A 62 -10.69 9.81 -2.35
N ASP A 63 -11.10 10.13 -3.59
CA ASP A 63 -10.70 11.30 -4.34
C ASP A 63 -11.83 11.72 -5.30
N ARG A 64 -11.56 12.65 -6.20
CA ARG A 64 -12.49 13.10 -7.24
C ARG A 64 -11.79 13.21 -8.58
N THR A 65 -12.53 12.94 -9.65
CA THR A 65 -12.09 13.23 -11.00
C THR A 65 -12.43 14.68 -11.34
N GLU A 66 -11.72 15.28 -12.32
CA GLU A 66 -11.88 16.68 -12.74
C GLU A 66 -13.35 17.02 -13.08
N ASN A 67 -14.08 16.08 -13.67
CA ASN A 67 -15.51 16.23 -13.94
C ASN A 67 -16.40 16.14 -12.68
N GLY A 68 -15.83 16.24 -11.47
CA GLY A 68 -16.53 16.27 -10.17
C GLY A 68 -17.01 14.93 -9.64
N GLY A 69 -16.85 13.84 -10.39
CA GLY A 69 -17.31 12.51 -9.97
C GLY A 69 -16.44 11.92 -8.85
N THR A 70 -17.08 11.27 -7.87
CA THR A 70 -16.39 10.54 -6.82
C THR A 70 -15.48 9.46 -7.40
N LEU A 71 -14.28 9.32 -6.86
CA LEU A 71 -13.35 8.24 -7.12
C LEU A 71 -13.10 7.49 -5.81
N LYS A 72 -13.72 6.32 -5.66
CA LYS A 72 -13.48 5.40 -4.54
C LYS A 72 -12.48 4.36 -4.99
N MET A 73 -11.40 4.18 -4.23
CA MET A 73 -10.31 3.28 -4.58
C MET A 73 -10.11 2.25 -3.47
N MET A 74 -10.27 0.96 -3.79
CA MET A 74 -9.86 -0.15 -2.93
C MET A 74 -8.38 -0.40 -3.17
N THR A 75 -7.59 -0.43 -2.11
CA THR A 75 -6.16 -0.71 -2.14
C THR A 75 -5.85 -2.00 -1.41
N LEU A 76 -4.96 -2.82 -1.95
CA LEU A 76 -4.52 -4.08 -1.36
C LEU A 76 -2.99 -4.14 -1.36
N LEU A 77 -2.39 -4.41 -0.21
CA LEU A 77 -0.94 -4.36 0.01
C LEU A 77 -0.46 -5.60 0.75
N ASP A 78 0.59 -6.26 0.27
CA ASP A 78 1.33 -7.23 1.08
C ASP A 78 2.23 -6.51 2.09
N GLN A 79 1.99 -6.75 3.37
CA GLN A 79 2.73 -6.08 4.44
C GLN A 79 4.21 -6.45 4.51
N TYR A 80 4.59 -7.64 4.07
CA TYR A 80 5.98 -8.09 4.10
C TYR A 80 6.80 -7.44 3.00
N SER A 81 6.43 -7.64 1.76
CA SER A 81 7.14 -7.15 0.59
C SER A 81 6.86 -5.69 0.25
N ARG A 82 5.87 -5.06 0.87
CA ARG A 82 5.35 -3.73 0.50
C ARG A 82 4.78 -3.67 -0.92
N GLN A 83 4.54 -4.80 -1.56
CA GLN A 83 3.97 -4.87 -2.89
C GLN A 83 2.52 -4.42 -2.87
N SER A 84 2.18 -3.47 -3.74
CA SER A 84 0.79 -3.12 -4.04
C SER A 84 0.19 -4.18 -4.94
N LEU A 85 -0.71 -4.99 -4.40
CA LEU A 85 -1.32 -6.12 -5.10
C LEU A 85 -2.44 -5.66 -6.02
N ALA A 86 -3.22 -4.67 -5.58
CA ALA A 86 -4.28 -4.06 -6.37
C ALA A 86 -4.55 -2.61 -5.93
N ILE A 87 -4.99 -1.79 -6.89
CA ILE A 87 -5.68 -0.53 -6.66
C ILE A 87 -6.86 -0.49 -7.64
N GLN A 88 -8.07 -0.72 -7.15
CA GLN A 88 -9.29 -0.71 -7.95
C GLN A 88 -10.03 0.60 -7.76
N GLY A 89 -10.14 1.42 -8.82
CA GLY A 89 -10.85 2.69 -8.82
C GLY A 89 -12.24 2.57 -9.44
N GLU A 90 -13.29 3.03 -8.71
CA GLU A 90 -14.69 3.00 -9.12
C GLU A 90 -15.45 4.24 -8.61
N ARG A 91 -16.65 4.47 -9.12
CA ARG A 91 -17.57 5.45 -8.54
C ARG A 91 -18.12 4.95 -7.20
N GLN A 92 -18.43 3.65 -7.15
CA GLN A 92 -18.86 2.91 -5.96
C GLN A 92 -18.23 1.53 -6.01
N ILE A 93 -17.95 0.95 -4.87
CA ILE A 93 -17.42 -0.41 -4.78
C ILE A 93 -18.36 -1.22 -3.90
N THR A 94 -18.94 -2.26 -4.48
CA THR A 94 -19.82 -3.22 -3.79
C THR A 94 -19.03 -4.38 -3.19
N ALA A 95 -19.66 -5.15 -2.29
CA ALA A 95 -19.04 -6.36 -1.73
C ALA A 95 -18.62 -7.36 -2.83
N ASP A 96 -19.40 -7.50 -3.90
CA ASP A 96 -19.06 -8.38 -5.01
C ASP A 96 -17.79 -7.93 -5.75
N GLN A 97 -17.65 -6.63 -5.97
CA GLN A 97 -16.43 -6.07 -6.58
C GLN A 97 -15.21 -6.26 -5.68
N VAL A 98 -15.36 -6.12 -4.36
CA VAL A 98 -14.31 -6.44 -3.40
C VAL A 98 -13.87 -7.89 -3.54
N LEU A 99 -14.82 -8.85 -3.61
CA LEU A 99 -14.52 -10.27 -3.78
C LEU A 99 -13.80 -10.56 -5.10
N VAL A 100 -14.19 -9.91 -6.19
CA VAL A 100 -13.51 -10.04 -7.50
C VAL A 100 -12.04 -9.58 -7.39
N VAL A 101 -11.79 -8.44 -6.77
CA VAL A 101 -10.42 -7.90 -6.57
C VAL A 101 -9.59 -8.86 -5.72
N LEU A 102 -10.14 -9.37 -4.63
CA LEU A 102 -9.44 -10.34 -3.77
C LEU A 102 -9.13 -11.63 -4.51
N TRP A 103 -10.11 -12.19 -5.23
CA TRP A 103 -9.92 -13.40 -6.02
C TRP A 103 -8.83 -13.24 -7.08
N GLN A 104 -8.84 -12.15 -7.84
CA GLN A 104 -7.82 -11.84 -8.85
C GLN A 104 -6.42 -11.69 -8.23
N ALA A 105 -6.34 -11.00 -7.07
CA ALA A 105 -5.08 -10.86 -6.36
C ALA A 105 -4.56 -12.22 -5.86
N MET A 106 -5.43 -13.07 -5.32
CA MET A 106 -5.06 -14.41 -4.87
C MET A 106 -4.62 -15.33 -6.01
N ALA A 107 -5.32 -15.28 -7.14
CA ALA A 107 -4.92 -16.02 -8.33
C ALA A 107 -3.54 -15.62 -8.85
N THR A 108 -3.16 -14.34 -8.69
CA THR A 108 -1.88 -13.80 -9.20
C THR A 108 -0.73 -13.96 -8.22
N TYR A 109 -0.98 -13.75 -6.92
CA TYR A 109 0.08 -13.60 -5.90
C TYR A 109 0.08 -14.72 -4.87
N GLY A 110 -0.95 -15.55 -4.81
CA GLY A 110 -1.16 -16.59 -3.81
C GLY A 110 -2.13 -16.17 -2.71
N ILE A 111 -2.50 -17.12 -1.86
CA ILE A 111 -3.50 -16.92 -0.81
C ILE A 111 -2.82 -16.37 0.46
N PRO A 112 -3.32 -15.28 1.07
CA PRO A 112 -2.75 -14.77 2.33
C PRO A 112 -3.23 -15.60 3.53
N GLY A 113 -2.38 -15.67 4.56
CA GLY A 113 -2.80 -16.26 5.83
C GLY A 113 -3.76 -15.35 6.61
N TYR A 114 -3.58 -14.04 6.48
CA TYR A 114 -4.37 -13.03 7.18
C TYR A 114 -4.69 -11.84 6.28
N ILE A 115 -5.87 -11.27 6.47
CA ILE A 115 -6.22 -9.96 5.92
C ILE A 115 -6.49 -9.00 7.08
N ARG A 116 -5.83 -7.84 7.05
CA ARG A 116 -6.02 -6.74 7.99
C ARG A 116 -6.84 -5.64 7.34
N SER A 117 -7.91 -5.21 8.03
CA SER A 117 -8.77 -4.11 7.61
C SER A 117 -9.19 -3.26 8.81
N ASP A 118 -9.72 -2.08 8.54
CA ASP A 118 -10.55 -1.38 9.50
C ASP A 118 -11.94 -2.05 9.63
N ASN A 119 -12.80 -1.48 10.47
CA ASN A 119 -14.17 -1.96 10.68
C ASN A 119 -15.17 -1.26 9.74
N GLY A 120 -14.76 -0.86 8.53
CA GLY A 120 -15.65 -0.26 7.54
C GLY A 120 -16.79 -1.20 7.13
N PRO A 121 -17.97 -0.67 6.74
CA PRO A 121 -19.15 -1.48 6.43
C PRO A 121 -18.93 -2.47 5.29
N GLU A 122 -18.05 -2.16 4.34
CA GLU A 122 -17.68 -3.05 3.24
C GLU A 122 -16.90 -4.28 3.72
N PHE A 123 -16.14 -4.15 4.81
CA PHE A 123 -15.30 -5.22 5.36
C PHE A 123 -16.04 -6.11 6.33
N ILE A 124 -17.07 -5.59 6.99
CA ILE A 124 -17.94 -6.37 7.86
C ILE A 124 -19.13 -6.97 7.12
N ALA A 125 -19.27 -6.72 5.81
CA ALA A 125 -20.31 -7.34 5.01
C ALA A 125 -20.24 -8.87 5.14
N LEU A 126 -21.33 -9.49 5.57
CA LEU A 126 -21.40 -10.94 5.83
C LEU A 126 -20.88 -11.78 4.67
N LYS A 127 -21.14 -11.35 3.44
CA LYS A 127 -20.70 -12.03 2.21
C LYS A 127 -19.18 -12.08 2.11
N VAL A 128 -18.48 -10.97 2.42
CA VAL A 128 -17.01 -10.90 2.38
C VAL A 128 -16.41 -11.74 3.49
N GLN A 129 -16.95 -11.66 4.70
CA GLN A 129 -16.48 -12.46 5.82
C GLN A 129 -16.69 -13.95 5.61
N GLN A 130 -17.85 -14.35 5.04
CA GLN A 130 -18.10 -15.75 4.72
C GLN A 130 -17.10 -16.26 3.70
N TRP A 131 -16.89 -15.52 2.61
CA TRP A 131 -15.95 -15.88 1.57
C TRP A 131 -14.51 -16.03 2.09
N LEU A 132 -14.06 -15.12 2.98
CA LEU A 132 -12.74 -15.21 3.61
C LEU A 132 -12.62 -16.49 4.47
N ARG A 133 -13.66 -16.83 5.26
CA ARG A 133 -13.69 -18.07 6.05
C ARG A 133 -13.61 -19.32 5.16
N ASP A 134 -14.38 -19.35 4.08
CA ASP A 134 -14.42 -20.46 3.12
C ASP A 134 -13.06 -20.70 2.44
N ASN A 135 -12.26 -19.62 2.29
CA ASN A 135 -10.89 -19.69 1.78
C ASN A 135 -9.82 -19.82 2.90
N HIS A 136 -10.23 -20.12 4.13
CA HIS A 136 -9.33 -20.29 5.30
C HIS A 136 -8.49 -19.05 5.65
N ILE A 137 -8.95 -17.86 5.31
CA ILE A 137 -8.24 -16.59 5.54
C ILE A 137 -8.74 -15.98 6.85
N LYS A 138 -7.82 -15.73 7.77
CA LYS A 138 -8.15 -15.08 9.06
C LYS A 138 -8.19 -13.57 8.91
N THR A 139 -9.21 -12.94 9.49
CA THR A 139 -9.35 -11.48 9.49
C THR A 139 -8.74 -10.88 10.76
N ILE A 140 -7.95 -9.82 10.59
CA ILE A 140 -7.43 -9.00 11.69
C ILE A 140 -8.12 -7.64 11.61
N TYR A 141 -9.05 -7.39 12.52
CA TYR A 141 -9.67 -6.08 12.64
C TYR A 141 -8.82 -5.14 13.49
N ILE A 142 -8.80 -3.88 13.09
CA ILE A 142 -8.12 -2.82 13.83
C ILE A 142 -9.04 -2.35 14.95
N ASP A 143 -8.49 -2.22 16.14
CA ASP A 143 -9.26 -1.71 17.28
C ASP A 143 -9.73 -0.27 17.03
N PRO A 144 -10.97 0.08 17.41
CA PRO A 144 -11.45 1.45 17.33
C PRO A 144 -10.48 2.42 17.97
N GLY A 145 -10.13 3.50 17.26
CA GLY A 145 -9.17 4.50 17.75
C GLY A 145 -7.69 4.09 17.68
N SER A 146 -7.36 2.97 17.02
CA SER A 146 -5.99 2.46 16.90
C SER A 146 -5.45 2.47 15.45
N PRO A 147 -5.42 3.62 14.76
CA PRO A 147 -5.00 3.71 13.36
C PRO A 147 -3.57 3.20 13.13
N TRP A 148 -2.70 3.30 14.15
CA TRP A 148 -1.33 2.76 14.05
C TRP A 148 -1.25 1.26 13.75
N GLN A 149 -2.31 0.50 14.00
CA GLN A 149 -2.38 -0.93 13.66
C GLN A 149 -2.45 -1.16 12.14
N ASN A 150 -2.85 -0.13 11.35
CA ASN A 150 -2.85 -0.16 9.89
C ASN A 150 -1.74 0.70 9.24
N GLY A 151 -0.70 1.02 10.00
CA GLY A 151 0.35 1.95 9.56
C GLY A 151 1.06 1.58 8.24
N TYR A 152 0.94 0.33 7.77
CA TYR A 152 1.48 -0.10 6.49
C TYR A 152 0.71 0.50 5.33
N ILE A 153 -0.61 0.36 5.34
CA ILE A 153 -1.45 0.87 4.27
C ILE A 153 -1.60 2.39 4.35
N GLU A 154 -1.62 2.97 5.56
CA GLU A 154 -1.60 4.43 5.73
C GLU A 154 -0.33 5.05 5.13
N SER A 155 0.83 4.43 5.37
CA SER A 155 2.09 4.86 4.76
C SER A 155 2.07 4.72 3.24
N PHE A 156 1.42 3.68 2.70
CA PHE A 156 1.21 3.49 1.28
C PHE A 156 0.29 4.59 0.71
N HIS A 157 -0.86 4.86 1.35
CA HIS A 157 -1.80 5.92 0.96
C HIS A 157 -1.15 7.31 0.93
N SER A 158 -0.34 7.64 1.94
CA SER A 158 0.41 8.90 1.93
C SER A 158 1.30 9.02 0.68
N ARG A 159 1.96 7.92 0.26
CA ARG A 159 2.79 7.92 -0.95
C ARG A 159 1.97 8.01 -2.23
N PHE A 160 0.87 7.28 -2.26
CA PHE A 160 -0.03 7.30 -3.39
C PHE A 160 -0.64 8.69 -3.61
N ARG A 161 -1.10 9.35 -2.53
CA ARG A 161 -1.55 10.73 -2.58
C ARG A 161 -0.48 11.70 -3.06
N ASP A 162 0.71 11.66 -2.45
CA ASP A 162 1.80 12.60 -2.74
C ASP A 162 2.40 12.42 -4.15
N GLN A 163 2.40 11.21 -4.69
CA GLN A 163 3.16 10.84 -5.89
C GLN A 163 2.30 10.57 -7.12
N CYS A 164 1.00 10.35 -6.94
CA CYS A 164 0.02 10.14 -8.00
C CYS A 164 -1.09 11.17 -7.92
N LEU A 165 -1.99 11.04 -6.95
CA LEU A 165 -3.24 11.81 -6.93
C LEU A 165 -3.05 13.32 -6.86
N ALA A 166 -2.01 13.81 -6.16
CA ALA A 166 -1.70 15.24 -6.07
C ALA A 166 -0.89 15.79 -7.26
N ARG A 167 -0.52 14.94 -8.20
CA ARG A 167 0.33 15.33 -9.35
C ARG A 167 -0.36 15.19 -10.69
N GLU A 168 -1.35 14.32 -10.76
CA GLU A 168 -2.07 13.98 -11.97
C GLU A 168 -3.46 14.60 -11.96
N VAL A 169 -3.88 15.16 -13.07
CA VAL A 169 -5.25 15.58 -13.28
C VAL A 169 -6.03 14.40 -13.84
N LEU A 170 -6.91 13.84 -13.02
CA LEU A 170 -7.70 12.66 -13.37
C LEU A 170 -9.00 13.13 -14.05
N LEU A 171 -9.02 13.26 -15.38
CA LEU A 171 -10.15 13.85 -16.12
C LEU A 171 -11.46 13.07 -15.91
N ASN A 172 -11.37 11.73 -15.94
CA ASN A 172 -12.53 10.84 -15.81
C ASN A 172 -12.10 9.48 -15.21
N LEU A 173 -13.09 8.62 -14.93
CA LEU A 173 -12.85 7.31 -14.30
C LEU A 173 -11.97 6.38 -15.16
N ARG A 174 -12.13 6.40 -16.49
CA ARG A 174 -11.36 5.52 -17.37
C ARG A 174 -9.88 5.89 -17.35
N GLU A 175 -9.60 7.17 -17.48
CA GLU A 175 -8.23 7.67 -17.39
C GLU A 175 -7.62 7.46 -16.00
N ALA A 176 -8.39 7.75 -14.93
CA ALA A 176 -7.96 7.53 -13.56
C ALA A 176 -7.49 6.09 -13.34
N ARG A 177 -8.19 5.10 -13.87
CA ARG A 177 -7.77 3.68 -13.78
C ARG A 177 -6.44 3.41 -14.46
N VAL A 178 -6.18 4.01 -15.62
CA VAL A 178 -4.92 3.85 -16.35
C VAL A 178 -3.77 4.48 -15.58
N VAL A 179 -3.93 5.74 -15.17
CA VAL A 179 -2.90 6.48 -14.41
C VAL A 179 -2.56 5.80 -13.10
N ILE A 180 -3.59 5.34 -12.37
CA ILE A 180 -3.43 4.63 -11.09
C ILE A 180 -2.70 3.30 -11.28
N GLU A 181 -3.03 2.54 -12.32
CA GLU A 181 -2.38 1.25 -12.58
C GLU A 181 -0.91 1.47 -13.02
N ASP A 182 -0.63 2.46 -13.85
CA ASP A 182 0.74 2.80 -14.24
C ASP A 182 1.58 3.19 -13.01
N TRP A 183 1.03 4.05 -12.14
CA TRP A 183 1.68 4.39 -10.88
C TRP A 183 1.91 3.15 -9.99
N ARG A 184 0.94 2.23 -9.91
CA ARG A 184 1.08 0.99 -9.12
C ARG A 184 2.21 0.12 -9.65
N GLN A 185 2.33 0.00 -10.97
CA GLN A 185 3.42 -0.75 -11.61
C GLN A 185 4.78 -0.09 -11.33
N HIS A 186 4.87 1.24 -11.48
CA HIS A 186 6.08 1.99 -11.15
C HIS A 186 6.45 1.85 -9.66
N TYR A 187 5.47 1.96 -8.76
CA TYR A 187 5.66 1.76 -7.32
C TYR A 187 6.26 0.39 -7.01
N ASN A 188 5.75 -0.67 -7.64
CA ASN A 188 6.22 -2.01 -7.40
C ASN A 188 7.60 -2.30 -8.01
N ARG A 189 7.90 -1.75 -9.19
CA ARG A 189 9.12 -2.08 -9.94
C ARG A 189 10.31 -1.20 -9.62
N GLU A 190 10.07 0.07 -9.37
CA GLU A 190 11.14 1.07 -9.35
C GLU A 190 11.30 1.80 -8.02
N ARG A 191 10.22 1.91 -7.25
CA ARG A 191 10.26 2.72 -6.05
C ARG A 191 11.09 2.07 -4.93
N PRO A 192 12.20 2.69 -4.46
CA PRO A 192 13.01 2.14 -3.37
C PRO A 192 12.32 2.32 -2.02
N HIS A 193 12.34 1.28 -1.19
CA HIS A 193 11.80 1.25 0.17
C HIS A 193 12.91 1.09 1.20
N SER A 194 13.04 2.02 2.13
CA SER A 194 14.06 1.96 3.19
C SER A 194 13.95 0.70 4.06
N LYS A 195 12.74 0.18 4.26
CA LYS A 195 12.49 -1.05 5.02
C LYS A 195 12.85 -2.32 4.26
N LEU A 196 13.07 -2.23 2.96
CA LEU A 196 13.47 -3.33 2.08
C LEU A 196 14.94 -3.18 1.63
N GLY A 197 15.78 -2.50 2.42
CA GLY A 197 17.17 -2.24 2.03
C GLY A 197 17.29 -1.35 0.79
N TYR A 198 16.33 -0.44 0.59
CA TYR A 198 16.20 0.42 -0.60
C TYR A 198 15.92 -0.31 -1.92
N LEU A 199 15.56 -1.57 -1.87
CA LEU A 199 15.04 -2.28 -3.03
C LEU A 199 13.59 -1.87 -3.31
N SER A 200 13.17 -2.01 -4.57
CA SER A 200 11.74 -1.96 -4.91
C SER A 200 11.04 -3.25 -4.42
N PRO A 201 9.71 -3.23 -4.22
CA PRO A 201 8.97 -4.43 -3.81
C PRO A 201 9.27 -5.65 -4.68
N LYS A 202 9.28 -5.47 -6.02
CA LYS A 202 9.55 -6.56 -6.97
C LYS A 202 10.99 -7.06 -6.89
N ALA A 203 11.98 -6.15 -6.79
CA ALA A 203 13.39 -6.53 -6.63
C ALA A 203 13.62 -7.28 -5.32
N PHE A 204 12.98 -6.84 -4.23
CA PHE A 204 13.06 -7.52 -2.94
C PHE A 204 12.53 -8.95 -3.00
N ILE A 205 11.36 -9.18 -3.61
CA ILE A 205 10.78 -10.51 -3.78
C ILE A 205 11.69 -11.41 -4.63
N ASN A 206 12.23 -10.88 -5.73
CA ASN A 206 13.12 -11.63 -6.61
C ASN A 206 14.41 -12.06 -5.89
N ASN A 207 15.01 -11.16 -5.11
CA ASN A 207 16.22 -11.48 -4.33
C ASN A 207 15.96 -12.58 -3.29
N GLN A 208 14.79 -12.61 -2.67
CA GLN A 208 14.44 -13.66 -1.72
C GLN A 208 14.26 -15.04 -2.37
N LYS A 209 13.78 -15.09 -3.60
CA LYS A 209 13.66 -16.34 -4.37
C LYS A 209 15.02 -16.91 -4.79
N LEU A 210 16.02 -16.04 -4.93
CA LEU A 210 17.38 -16.42 -5.34
C LEU A 210 18.27 -16.85 -4.16
N THR A 211 17.90 -16.50 -2.92
CA THR A 211 18.63 -16.92 -1.72
C THR A 211 18.00 -18.19 -1.21
N PRO A 212 18.66 -19.39 -1.31
CA PRO A 212 18.14 -20.60 -0.72
C PRO A 212 17.96 -20.37 0.79
N GLN A 213 16.81 -20.74 1.32
CA GLN A 213 16.66 -20.83 2.77
C GLN A 213 17.58 -21.95 3.24
N VAL A 214 18.76 -21.56 3.78
CA VAL A 214 19.57 -22.48 4.55
C VAL A 214 18.75 -22.79 5.80
N GLY A 215 18.20 -23.99 5.85
CA GLY A 215 17.43 -24.54 6.96
C GLY A 215 18.25 -24.72 8.24
#